data_da3476651cba2a37a9916778fe5e7889
#
_entry.id   da3476651cba2a37a9916778fe5e7889
#
_cell.length_a   1.000
_cell.length_b   1.000
_cell.length_c   1.000
_cell.angle_alpha   90.00
_cell.angle_beta   90.00
_cell.angle_gamma   90.00
#
_symmetry.space_group_name_H-M   'P 1'
#
loop_
_entity.id
_entity.type
_entity.pdbx_description
1 polymer ?
#
loop_
_entity_poly.entity_id
_entity_poly.type
_entity_poly.pdbx_seq_one_letter_code
_entity_poly.pdbx_strand_id
1 'polypeptide(L)'
;MSESWKPIRQIDYNNCRCNVVRGFYNNNRHSLQLYDAQDGTPVATATTNISDYPVSDDKVIIKNAVENHGLKEILIDKGFIGPEIGTIKSGDTYATLHKLLYL
;
A
#
# COMPACT_ATOMS: atom_id res chain seq x y z
N MET A 1 3.94 28.83 -4.99
CA MET A 1 4.12 27.83 -4.48
C MET A 1 3.08 26.93 -4.54
N SER A 2 3.31 25.90 -4.54
CA SER A 2 2.34 24.94 -4.67
C SER A 2 1.76 24.55 -3.36
N GLU A 3 0.59 24.90 -3.12
CA GLU A 3 -0.01 24.61 -1.94
C GLU A 3 -0.61 23.30 -1.94
N SER A 4 -0.71 22.61 -3.02
CA SER A 4 -1.22 21.25 -3.05
C SER A 4 -0.20 20.24 -2.57
N TRP A 5 1.04 20.67 -2.30
CA TRP A 5 2.06 19.76 -1.84
C TRP A 5 1.72 19.19 -0.47
N LYS A 6 1.88 17.89 -0.31
CA LYS A 6 1.65 17.21 0.96
C LYS A 6 2.91 16.48 1.37
N PRO A 7 3.25 16.49 2.67
CA PRO A 7 4.42 15.75 3.12
C PRO A 7 4.24 14.24 2.93
N ILE A 8 5.30 13.58 2.56
CA ILE A 8 5.31 12.12 2.47
C ILE A 8 5.36 11.57 3.87
N ARG A 9 4.47 10.64 4.19
CA ARG A 9 4.42 9.99 5.49
C ARG A 9 5.39 8.83 5.52
N GLN A 10 5.92 8.56 6.69
CA GLN A 10 6.94 7.56 6.88
C GLN A 10 6.51 6.50 7.89
N ILE A 11 7.05 5.30 7.73
CA ILE A 11 6.90 4.22 8.69
C ILE A 11 8.26 3.55 8.88
N ASP A 12 8.39 2.82 9.98
CA ASP A 12 9.53 1.94 10.19
C ASP A 12 9.14 0.52 9.80
N TYR A 13 9.89 -0.07 8.89
CA TYR A 13 9.62 -1.42 8.41
C TYR A 13 10.94 -2.13 8.15
N ASN A 14 11.10 -3.31 8.73
CA ASN A 14 12.32 -4.12 8.60
C ASN A 14 13.58 -3.34 8.96
N ASN A 15 13.52 -2.62 10.08
CA ASN A 15 14.63 -1.79 10.57
C ASN A 15 15.03 -0.67 9.61
N CYS A 16 14.10 -0.25 8.76
CA CYS A 16 14.34 0.78 7.77
C CYS A 16 13.26 1.84 7.88
N ARG A 17 13.67 3.12 7.91
CA ARG A 17 12.71 4.20 7.82
C ARG A 17 12.30 4.36 6.35
N CYS A 18 11.02 4.21 6.06
CA CYS A 18 10.53 4.19 4.69
C CYS A 18 9.53 5.32 4.44
N ASN A 19 9.64 5.91 3.27
CA ASN A 19 8.60 6.80 2.75
C ASN A 19 7.51 5.95 2.13
N VAL A 20 6.25 6.22 2.50
CA VAL A 20 5.10 5.54 1.90
C VAL A 20 4.56 6.43 0.79
N VAL A 21 4.65 5.96 -0.44
CA VAL A 21 4.30 6.74 -1.61
C VAL A 21 3.03 6.18 -2.24
N ARG A 22 2.03 7.05 -2.40
CA ARG A 22 0.77 6.68 -3.05
C ARG A 22 0.87 6.97 -4.54
N GLY A 23 0.49 6.00 -5.35
CA GLY A 23 0.48 6.15 -6.79
C GLY A 23 -0.70 5.42 -7.40
N PHE A 24 -0.61 5.19 -8.71
CA PHE A 24 -1.66 4.51 -9.46
C PHE A 24 -1.05 3.49 -10.41
N TYR A 25 -1.76 2.37 -10.58
CA TYR A 25 -1.48 1.46 -11.66
C TYR A 25 -2.09 1.99 -12.97
N ASN A 26 -1.75 1.35 -14.09
CA ASN A 26 -2.22 1.79 -15.39
C ASN A 26 -3.76 1.81 -15.52
N ASN A 27 -4.44 1.00 -14.73
CA ASN A 27 -5.91 0.95 -14.74
C ASN A 27 -6.53 1.86 -13.69
N ASN A 28 -5.77 2.86 -13.22
CA ASN A 28 -6.20 3.84 -12.24
C ASN A 28 -6.47 3.29 -10.85
N ARG A 29 -6.02 2.08 -10.55
CA ARG A 29 -6.10 1.52 -9.22
C ARG A 29 -4.98 2.07 -8.35
N HIS A 30 -5.26 2.27 -7.07
CA HIS A 30 -4.30 2.82 -6.14
C HIS A 30 -3.15 1.85 -5.89
N SER A 31 -1.94 2.40 -5.74
CA SER A 31 -0.77 1.63 -5.33
C SER A 31 -0.12 2.29 -4.12
N LEU A 32 0.49 1.48 -3.28
CA LEU A 32 1.29 1.96 -2.15
C LEU A 32 2.64 1.27 -2.21
N GLN A 33 3.69 2.08 -2.24
CA GLN A 33 5.06 1.60 -2.34
C GLN A 33 5.89 2.22 -1.23
N LEU A 34 6.88 1.46 -0.76
CA LEU A 34 7.79 1.93 0.27
C LEU A 34 9.17 2.13 -0.34
N TYR A 35 9.76 3.28 -0.06
CA TYR A 35 11.11 3.61 -0.48
C TYR A 35 11.93 3.96 0.74
N ASP A 36 13.22 3.60 0.72
CA ASP A 36 14.13 3.97 1.80
C ASP A 36 14.18 5.49 1.89
N ALA A 37 13.92 6.02 3.09
CA ALA A 37 13.86 7.46 3.29
C ALA A 37 15.22 8.11 3.14
N GLN A 38 16.30 7.34 3.26
CA GLN A 38 17.65 7.86 3.23
C GLN A 38 18.20 7.97 1.81
N ASP A 39 18.01 6.94 0.98
CA ASP A 39 18.60 6.92 -0.35
C ASP A 39 17.58 6.75 -1.48
N GLY A 40 16.29 6.60 -1.16
CA GLY A 40 15.25 6.52 -2.16
C GLY A 40 15.12 5.19 -2.87
N THR A 41 15.83 4.16 -2.45
CA THR A 41 15.72 2.86 -3.11
C THR A 41 14.43 2.15 -2.73
N PRO A 42 13.86 1.33 -3.65
CA PRO A 42 12.63 0.59 -3.33
C PRO A 42 12.87 -0.43 -2.22
N VAL A 43 11.93 -0.47 -1.27
CA VAL A 43 11.97 -1.43 -0.17
C VAL A 43 10.90 -2.49 -0.35
N ALA A 44 9.68 -2.08 -0.64
CA ALA A 44 8.56 -3.02 -0.77
C ALA A 44 7.43 -2.38 -1.55
N THR A 45 6.63 -3.22 -2.22
CA THR A 45 5.36 -2.81 -2.79
C THR A 45 4.27 -3.44 -1.92
N ALA A 46 3.44 -2.61 -1.32
CA ALA A 46 2.41 -3.10 -0.40
C ALA A 46 1.17 -3.61 -1.12
N THR A 47 0.88 -3.08 -2.32
CA THR A 47 -0.32 -3.40 -3.08
C THR A 47 -0.05 -4.39 -4.19
N THR A 48 -1.11 -4.98 -4.72
CA THR A 48 -1.05 -5.77 -5.95
C THR A 48 -2.22 -5.34 -6.84
N ASN A 49 -2.08 -5.54 -8.14
CA ASN A 49 -3.11 -5.16 -9.09
C ASN A 49 -3.76 -6.41 -9.66
N ILE A 50 -4.95 -6.72 -9.15
CA ILE A 50 -5.75 -7.85 -9.64
C ILE A 50 -6.85 -7.26 -10.50
N SER A 51 -6.57 -7.12 -11.80
CA SER A 51 -7.42 -6.34 -12.69
C SER A 51 -8.81 -6.95 -12.88
N ASP A 52 -8.95 -8.26 -12.69
CA ASP A 52 -10.23 -8.93 -12.88
C ASP A 52 -11.16 -8.76 -11.70
N TYR A 53 -10.68 -8.23 -10.59
CA TYR A 53 -11.50 -8.06 -9.40
C TYR A 53 -12.00 -6.62 -9.34
N PRO A 54 -13.33 -6.41 -9.27
CA PRO A 54 -13.86 -5.05 -9.22
C PRO A 54 -13.54 -4.38 -7.89
N VAL A 55 -12.96 -3.18 -7.95
CA VAL A 55 -12.54 -2.42 -6.78
C VAL A 55 -13.00 -0.99 -6.96
N SER A 56 -13.68 -0.45 -5.95
CA SER A 56 -14.09 0.95 -6.01
C SER A 56 -12.91 1.89 -5.80
N ASP A 57 -13.09 3.16 -6.16
CA ASP A 57 -12.01 4.13 -6.21
C ASP A 57 -11.40 4.45 -4.86
N ASP A 58 -12.08 4.12 -3.78
CA ASP A 58 -11.61 4.42 -2.42
C ASP A 58 -10.93 3.23 -1.75
N LYS A 59 -10.65 2.17 -2.48
CA LYS A 59 -10.11 0.94 -1.91
C LYS A 59 -8.80 0.54 -2.55
N VAL A 60 -8.04 -0.26 -1.81
CA VAL A 60 -6.78 -0.84 -2.28
C VAL A 60 -6.75 -2.32 -2.01
N ILE A 61 -5.98 -3.04 -2.81
CA ILE A 61 -5.74 -4.47 -2.62
C ILE A 61 -4.33 -4.63 -2.06
N ILE A 62 -4.22 -5.15 -0.85
CA ILE A 62 -2.94 -5.31 -0.17
C ILE A 62 -2.40 -6.72 -0.39
N LYS A 63 -1.16 -6.78 -0.84
CA LYS A 63 -0.49 -8.03 -1.17
C LYS A 63 -0.18 -8.81 0.11
N ASN A 64 -0.52 -10.08 0.12
CA ASN A 64 -0.20 -10.96 1.25
C ASN A 64 0.98 -11.83 0.86
N ALA A 65 2.16 -11.23 0.84
CA ALA A 65 3.38 -11.92 0.45
C ALA A 65 4.30 -12.09 1.65
N VAL A 66 5.05 -13.18 1.66
CA VAL A 66 5.96 -13.48 2.77
C VAL A 66 6.95 -12.36 2.99
N GLU A 67 7.47 -11.78 1.89
CA GLU A 67 8.44 -10.69 2.02
C GLU A 67 7.84 -9.42 2.61
N ASN A 68 6.51 -9.32 2.66
CA ASN A 68 5.82 -8.18 3.24
C ASN A 68 5.26 -8.50 4.64
N HIS A 69 5.84 -9.47 5.31
CA HIS A 69 5.35 -9.88 6.62
C HIS A 69 5.27 -8.69 7.59
N GLY A 70 4.12 -8.51 8.20
CA GLY A 70 3.89 -7.43 9.15
C GLY A 70 3.56 -6.09 8.54
N LEU A 71 3.73 -5.91 7.24
CA LEU A 71 3.52 -4.61 6.61
C LEU A 71 2.06 -4.18 6.64
N LYS A 72 1.13 -5.09 6.37
CA LYS A 72 -0.29 -4.77 6.39
C LYS A 72 -0.71 -4.22 7.76
N GLU A 73 -0.27 -4.87 8.82
CA GLU A 73 -0.61 -4.47 10.18
C GLU A 73 -0.07 -3.07 10.50
N ILE A 74 1.13 -2.77 10.04
CA ILE A 74 1.71 -1.45 10.24
C ILE A 74 0.90 -0.39 9.49
N LEU A 75 0.50 -0.68 8.26
CA LEU A 75 -0.28 0.27 7.47
C LEU A 75 -1.65 0.53 8.08
N ILE A 76 -2.27 -0.48 8.66
CA ILE A 76 -3.54 -0.31 9.39
C ILE A 76 -3.31 0.55 10.64
N ASP A 77 -2.29 0.21 11.41
CA ASP A 77 -2.01 0.89 12.68
C ASP A 77 -1.69 2.36 12.47
N LYS A 78 -0.98 2.68 11.41
CA LYS A 78 -0.57 4.07 11.14
C LYS A 78 -1.59 4.86 10.34
N GLY A 79 -2.72 4.26 10.00
CA GLY A 79 -3.81 4.99 9.35
C GLY A 79 -3.68 5.18 7.85
N PHE A 80 -2.88 4.38 7.18
CA PHE A 80 -2.80 4.44 5.72
C PHE A 80 -3.95 3.70 5.06
N ILE A 81 -4.39 2.61 5.68
CA ILE A 81 -5.52 1.80 5.20
C ILE A 81 -6.41 1.44 6.39
N GLY A 82 -7.66 1.13 6.10
CA GLY A 82 -8.60 0.68 7.12
C GLY A 82 -8.47 -0.81 7.40
N PRO A 83 -9.36 -1.34 8.26
CA PRO A 83 -9.38 -2.77 8.53
C PRO A 83 -9.70 -3.58 7.29
N GLU A 84 -9.36 -4.86 7.33
CA GLU A 84 -9.63 -5.76 6.23
C GLU A 84 -11.13 -5.88 5.98
N ILE A 85 -11.55 -5.66 4.72
CA ILE A 85 -12.94 -5.77 4.29
C ILE A 85 -13.22 -7.15 3.73
N GLY A 86 -12.26 -7.74 3.04
CA GLY A 86 -12.42 -9.05 2.42
C GLY A 86 -11.11 -9.62 1.96
N THR A 87 -11.15 -10.88 1.55
CA THR A 87 -9.99 -11.61 1.04
C THR A 87 -10.22 -11.91 -0.42
N ILE A 88 -9.20 -11.69 -1.23
CA ILE A 88 -9.23 -11.93 -2.66
C ILE A 88 -8.23 -13.02 -2.98
N LYS A 89 -8.68 -14.09 -3.62
CA LYS A 89 -7.78 -15.16 -4.04
C LYS A 89 -7.35 -14.90 -5.49
N SER A 90 -6.06 -14.98 -5.74
CA SER A 90 -5.50 -14.84 -7.08
C SER A 90 -4.48 -15.94 -7.28
N GLY A 91 -4.85 -16.97 -8.05
CA GLY A 91 -4.00 -18.14 -8.22
C GLY A 91 -3.76 -18.84 -6.90
N ASP A 92 -2.51 -19.01 -6.53
CA ASP A 92 -2.13 -19.65 -5.28
C ASP A 92 -1.93 -18.68 -4.14
N THR A 93 -2.20 -17.38 -4.37
CA THR A 93 -1.95 -16.36 -3.36
C THR A 93 -3.24 -15.68 -2.96
N TYR A 94 -3.18 -15.00 -1.83
CA TYR A 94 -4.31 -14.23 -1.31
C TYR A 94 -3.88 -12.78 -1.17
N ALA A 95 -4.85 -11.89 -1.33
CA ALA A 95 -4.69 -10.48 -1.04
C ALA A 95 -5.88 -10.04 -0.22
N THR A 96 -5.78 -8.87 0.40
CA THR A 96 -6.87 -8.35 1.22
C THR A 96 -7.32 -7.00 0.73
N LEU A 97 -8.62 -6.74 0.87
CA LEU A 97 -9.23 -5.50 0.42
C LEU A 97 -9.38 -4.56 1.60
N HIS A 98 -8.98 -3.32 1.43
CA HIS A 98 -9.03 -2.30 2.47
C HIS A 98 -9.46 -0.98 1.89
N LYS A 99 -10.06 -0.14 2.72
CA LYS A 99 -10.30 1.25 2.35
C LYS A 99 -8.98 2.00 2.42
N LEU A 100 -8.71 2.83 1.41
CA LEU A 100 -7.52 3.67 1.41
C LEU A 100 -7.80 4.91 2.23
N LEU A 101 -6.98 5.14 3.25
CA LEU A 101 -7.11 6.30 4.14
C LEU A 101 -6.00 7.34 3.91
N TYR A 102 -4.94 6.95 3.25
CA TYR A 102 -3.82 7.84 2.94
C TYR A 102 -4.15 8.63 1.69
N LEU A 103 -4.61 9.84 1.89
CA LEU A 103 -5.06 10.69 0.78
C LEU A 103 -4.15 11.88 0.55
#